data_396563991c5a0656fd46a9a6ce3f5a3f
#
_entry.id   396563991c5a0656fd46a9a6ce3f5a3f
#
_cell.length_a   1.000
_cell.length_b   1.000
_cell.length_c   1.000
_cell.angle_alpha   90.00
_cell.angle_beta   90.00
_cell.angle_gamma   90.00
#
_symmetry.space_group_name_H-M   'P 1'
#
loop_
_entity.id
_entity.type
_entity.pdbx_description
1 polymer ?
#
loop_
_entity_poly.entity_id
_entity_poly.type
_entity_poly.pdbx_seq_one_letter_code
_entity_poly.pdbx_strand_id
1 'polypeptide(L)'
;MRNLLLNFLERLETSIHKFNGNGNGNGDGNGKHGVSELPKHELRFESKPFEVDVSAGLPKKPLDVAITRSQQYLFREQNQADGHWVGILEADTTIPSDYILLMHFLGKVDYEKQRKAVNYIIDQQLHDGGWNIYHSGPREISASVKAYFALKLAGYSALEPFMQRAQKSILEMGGIMKANCFTKIYLAIFGQVDWQAVPAVPAEMILFPAGFYFSIYEMSYWSRCIVVPLSIAIDKKPHIKVGDDLLKELYLVPREKVFYRIKRNQAGLRWRNFFIDADSFFRRYEQHPIKFIRRMALKKAEKWMLDHVNKSGGLGAIWPAIINSIFAMKCLDYPENHPALVSQLKEVERLIVYEGDKLYLQPCVSPVWDTAWAIIALQESGIHNTHPALQKAGQWLLGKEVRHFGDWALKCKVEEPSGWYFQYANEFYPDTD
;
A
#
# COMPACT_ATOMS: atom_id res chain seq x y z
N MET A 1 -2.83 6.49 -10.20
CA MET A 1 -2.53 7.88 -9.88
C MET A 1 -3.65 8.84 -10.27
N ARG A 2 -4.27 8.76 -11.46
CA ARG A 2 -5.42 9.61 -11.84
C ARG A 2 -6.61 9.41 -10.90
N ASN A 3 -6.95 8.17 -10.53
CA ASN A 3 -7.96 7.89 -9.50
C ASN A 3 -7.38 8.07 -8.09
N LEU A 4 -6.07 7.90 -7.87
CA LEU A 4 -5.43 8.23 -6.60
C LEU A 4 -5.33 9.75 -6.42
N LEU A 5 -4.95 10.49 -7.46
CA LEU A 5 -5.07 11.95 -7.47
C LEU A 5 -6.55 12.36 -7.33
N LEU A 6 -7.48 11.72 -8.03
CA LEU A 6 -8.91 12.03 -7.92
C LEU A 6 -9.50 11.57 -6.58
N ASN A 7 -9.16 10.39 -6.07
CA ASN A 7 -9.57 9.93 -4.73
C ASN A 7 -8.86 10.70 -3.61
N PHE A 8 -7.60 11.09 -3.80
CA PHE A 8 -6.88 11.99 -2.92
C PHE A 8 -7.51 13.38 -2.92
N LEU A 9 -7.98 13.84 -4.08
CA LEU A 9 -8.66 15.12 -4.24
C LEU A 9 -10.09 15.10 -3.68
N GLU A 10 -10.84 14.02 -3.83
CA GLU A 10 -12.13 13.83 -3.20
C GLU A 10 -12.00 13.78 -1.67
N ARG A 11 -10.94 13.16 -1.15
CA ARG A 11 -10.61 13.19 0.29
C ARG A 11 -10.15 14.57 0.76
N LEU A 12 -9.40 15.31 -0.05
CA LEU A 12 -9.04 16.72 0.23
C LEU A 12 -10.27 17.63 0.18
N GLU A 13 -11.16 17.50 -0.80
CA GLU A 13 -12.44 18.25 -0.82
C GLU A 13 -13.26 17.95 0.45
N THR A 14 -13.34 16.68 0.85
CA THR A 14 -14.05 16.27 2.08
C THR A 14 -13.37 16.83 3.35
N SER A 15 -12.03 16.90 3.37
CA SER A 15 -11.27 17.48 4.49
C SER A 15 -11.37 19.01 4.53
N ILE A 16 -11.35 19.68 3.37
CA ILE A 16 -11.51 21.15 3.26
C ILE A 16 -12.94 21.56 3.64
N HIS A 17 -13.97 20.78 3.26
CA HIS A 17 -15.34 21.03 3.73
C HIS A 17 -15.51 20.84 5.24
N LYS A 18 -14.79 19.92 5.87
CA LYS A 18 -14.74 19.79 7.33
C LYS A 18 -14.00 20.96 8.01
N PHE A 19 -12.98 21.54 7.36
CA PHE A 19 -12.24 22.69 7.89
C PHE A 19 -12.97 24.01 7.73
N ASN A 20 -13.73 24.21 6.66
CA ASN A 20 -14.50 25.43 6.40
C ASN A 20 -15.85 25.47 7.13
N GLY A 21 -16.29 24.38 7.77
CA GLY A 21 -17.53 24.31 8.54
C GLY A 21 -17.43 24.74 10.00
N ASN A 22 -16.23 25.01 10.54
CA ASN A 22 -16.02 25.34 11.95
C ASN A 22 -15.37 26.71 12.18
N GLY A 23 -15.70 27.71 11.41
CA GLY A 23 -15.12 29.06 11.51
C GLY A 23 -16.15 30.18 11.60
N ASN A 24 -16.99 30.20 12.64
CA ASN A 24 -17.65 31.43 13.08
C ASN A 24 -17.63 31.46 14.61
N GLY A 25 -16.72 32.25 15.16
CA GLY A 25 -16.63 32.59 16.57
C GLY A 25 -15.73 33.81 16.76
N ASN A 26 -16.38 34.99 16.85
CA ASN A 26 -15.75 36.25 17.23
C ASN A 26 -15.02 36.15 18.58
N GLY A 27 -13.87 36.81 18.71
CA GLY A 27 -13.22 37.01 20.01
C GLY A 27 -11.93 37.84 19.89
N ASP A 28 -12.04 39.13 20.08
CA ASP A 28 -10.95 40.05 20.40
C ASP A 28 -10.20 39.62 21.65
N GLY A 29 -8.88 39.70 21.68
CA GLY A 29 -8.13 39.42 22.90
C GLY A 29 -6.62 39.52 22.75
N ASN A 30 -6.09 40.70 22.98
CA ASN A 30 -4.67 41.01 23.18
C ASN A 30 -4.16 40.30 24.44
N GLY A 31 -3.17 39.43 24.35
CA GLY A 31 -2.62 38.71 25.51
C GLY A 31 -1.24 38.11 25.24
N LYS A 32 -0.23 38.70 25.81
CA LYS A 32 1.10 38.12 25.98
C LYS A 32 0.97 36.80 26.73
N HIS A 33 1.37 35.68 26.16
CA HIS A 33 1.48 34.43 26.89
C HIS A 33 2.92 33.96 27.00
N GLY A 34 3.33 33.89 28.27
CA GLY A 34 4.52 33.18 28.69
C GLY A 34 4.38 31.68 28.39
N VAL A 35 5.53 31.06 28.17
CA VAL A 35 5.66 29.61 28.01
C VAL A 35 5.14 28.95 29.29
N SER A 36 3.96 28.34 29.23
CA SER A 36 3.47 27.45 30.28
C SER A 36 3.97 26.06 29.98
N GLU A 37 4.67 25.47 30.96
CA GLU A 37 5.00 24.06 30.98
C GLU A 37 3.75 23.23 30.72
N LEU A 38 3.80 22.34 29.73
CA LEU A 38 2.76 21.35 29.52
C LEU A 38 2.72 20.42 30.75
N PRO A 39 1.55 20.13 31.29
CA PRO A 39 1.44 19.21 32.43
C PRO A 39 1.95 17.84 32.01
N LYS A 40 2.88 17.28 32.75
CA LYS A 40 3.26 15.88 32.68
C LYS A 40 2.02 15.05 32.95
N HIS A 41 1.31 14.63 31.93
CA HIS A 41 0.31 13.58 32.03
C HIS A 41 1.05 12.27 32.32
N GLU A 42 1.25 11.97 33.59
CA GLU A 42 1.37 10.59 34.02
C GLU A 42 0.05 9.90 33.62
N LEU A 43 0.07 9.15 32.56
CA LEU A 43 -1.01 8.21 32.24
C LEU A 43 -0.98 7.11 33.30
N ARG A 44 -1.58 7.39 34.48
CA ARG A 44 -1.95 6.35 35.41
C ARG A 44 -3.15 5.64 34.87
N PHE A 45 -2.92 4.56 34.14
CA PHE A 45 -3.92 3.54 33.92
C PHE A 45 -4.12 2.83 35.30
N GLU A 46 -5.03 3.31 36.12
CA GLU A 46 -5.58 2.52 37.19
C GLU A 46 -6.47 1.44 36.57
N SER A 47 -5.87 0.41 36.03
CA SER A 47 -6.56 -0.84 35.79
C SER A 47 -6.84 -1.46 37.13
N LYS A 48 -8.08 -1.34 37.64
CA LYS A 48 -8.52 -2.25 38.69
C LYS A 48 -8.37 -3.65 38.14
N PRO A 49 -7.51 -4.51 38.77
CA PRO A 49 -7.41 -5.89 38.28
C PRO A 49 -8.81 -6.50 38.38
N PHE A 50 -9.28 -7.03 37.28
CA PHE A 50 -10.47 -7.88 37.28
C PHE A 50 -10.04 -9.17 37.97
N GLU A 51 -10.32 -9.26 39.29
CA GLU A 51 -10.10 -10.47 40.05
C GLU A 51 -11.07 -11.53 39.52
N VAL A 52 -10.57 -12.45 38.72
CA VAL A 52 -11.27 -13.67 38.41
C VAL A 52 -11.21 -14.53 39.68
N ASP A 53 -12.31 -14.57 40.42
CA ASP A 53 -12.48 -15.52 41.53
C ASP A 53 -12.44 -16.95 40.99
N VAL A 54 -11.29 -17.59 41.12
CA VAL A 54 -11.04 -18.98 40.70
C VAL A 54 -11.53 -19.99 41.73
N SER A 55 -12.23 -19.53 42.77
CA SER A 55 -12.77 -20.38 43.81
C SER A 55 -14.10 -20.98 43.42
N ALA A 56 -14.10 -22.31 43.34
CA ALA A 56 -15.21 -23.26 43.27
C ALA A 56 -15.96 -23.42 41.92
N GLY A 57 -15.75 -24.55 41.29
CA GLY A 57 -16.65 -25.53 40.69
C GLY A 57 -17.92 -25.12 39.92
N LEU A 58 -18.16 -23.85 39.66
CA LEU A 58 -19.26 -23.40 38.79
C LEU A 58 -18.87 -23.52 37.32
N PRO A 59 -19.79 -23.97 36.43
CA PRO A 59 -19.51 -24.04 35.03
C PRO A 59 -19.10 -22.66 34.53
N LYS A 60 -17.85 -22.54 34.00
CA LYS A 60 -17.33 -21.30 33.46
C LYS A 60 -18.32 -20.77 32.43
N LYS A 61 -18.70 -19.49 32.54
CA LYS A 61 -19.55 -18.84 31.54
C LYS A 61 -18.90 -19.00 30.17
N PRO A 62 -19.64 -19.18 29.08
CA PRO A 62 -19.08 -19.34 27.73
C PRO A 62 -18.05 -18.25 27.37
N LEU A 63 -18.23 -17.03 27.89
CA LEU A 63 -17.32 -15.92 27.71
C LEU A 63 -15.95 -16.20 28.37
N ASP A 64 -15.92 -16.71 29.62
CA ASP A 64 -14.66 -17.00 30.32
C ASP A 64 -13.86 -18.10 29.59
N VAL A 65 -14.56 -19.06 29.01
CA VAL A 65 -13.94 -20.10 28.16
C VAL A 65 -13.35 -19.48 26.91
N ALA A 66 -14.05 -18.55 26.26
CA ALA A 66 -13.58 -17.87 25.05
C ALA A 66 -12.34 -17.00 25.38
N ILE A 67 -12.36 -16.21 26.46
CA ILE A 67 -11.23 -15.42 26.93
C ILE A 67 -10.01 -16.33 27.16
N THR A 68 -10.19 -17.41 27.94
CA THR A 68 -9.09 -18.34 28.23
C THR A 68 -8.47 -18.94 26.96
N ARG A 69 -9.32 -19.34 26.00
CA ARG A 69 -8.84 -19.88 24.72
C ARG A 69 -8.09 -18.84 23.90
N SER A 70 -8.56 -17.59 23.89
CA SER A 70 -7.88 -16.47 23.20
C SER A 70 -6.52 -16.16 23.81
N GLN A 71 -6.42 -16.14 25.16
CA GLN A 71 -5.14 -16.00 25.86
C GLN A 71 -4.16 -17.13 25.49
N GLN A 72 -4.63 -18.39 25.54
CA GLN A 72 -3.82 -19.56 25.16
C GLN A 72 -3.35 -19.48 23.72
N TYR A 73 -4.22 -19.03 22.81
CA TYR A 73 -3.86 -18.79 21.41
C TYR A 73 -2.73 -17.75 21.31
N LEU A 74 -2.90 -16.57 21.89
CA LEU A 74 -1.88 -15.52 21.86
C LEU A 74 -0.55 -15.99 22.43
N PHE A 75 -0.52 -16.69 23.57
CA PHE A 75 0.72 -17.22 24.12
C PHE A 75 1.41 -18.26 23.22
N ARG A 76 0.63 -19.07 22.49
CA ARG A 76 1.16 -20.03 21.55
C ARG A 76 1.76 -19.36 20.32
N GLU A 77 1.12 -18.30 19.80
CA GLU A 77 1.55 -17.56 18.61
C GLU A 77 2.68 -16.54 18.90
N GLN A 78 3.04 -16.32 20.16
CA GLN A 78 4.14 -15.44 20.52
C GLN A 78 5.46 -15.98 19.97
N ASN A 79 6.25 -15.13 19.30
CA ASN A 79 7.60 -15.50 18.89
C ASN A 79 8.47 -15.84 20.10
N GLN A 80 8.95 -17.08 20.17
CA GLN A 80 9.71 -17.57 21.32
C GLN A 80 11.12 -16.97 21.40
N ALA A 81 11.66 -16.46 20.28
CA ALA A 81 13.01 -15.89 20.27
C ALA A 81 13.07 -14.51 20.91
N ASP A 82 12.16 -13.62 20.54
CA ASP A 82 12.20 -12.20 20.95
C ASP A 82 10.92 -11.65 21.56
N GLY A 83 9.82 -12.41 21.56
CA GLY A 83 8.61 -12.11 22.30
C GLY A 83 7.56 -11.28 21.56
N HIS A 84 7.77 -10.93 20.28
CA HIS A 84 6.77 -10.18 19.51
C HIS A 84 5.63 -11.09 19.01
N TRP A 85 4.57 -10.46 18.53
CA TRP A 85 3.50 -11.08 17.75
C TRP A 85 3.47 -10.52 16.34
N VAL A 86 3.08 -11.34 15.40
CA VAL A 86 2.75 -10.94 14.04
C VAL A 86 1.58 -11.76 13.54
N GLY A 87 0.52 -11.06 13.12
CA GLY A 87 -0.65 -11.64 12.48
C GLY A 87 -0.46 -11.79 10.97
N ILE A 88 -1.29 -12.62 10.36
CA ILE A 88 -1.36 -12.73 8.91
C ILE A 88 -2.40 -11.71 8.42
N LEU A 89 -1.99 -10.85 7.49
CA LEU A 89 -2.87 -9.90 6.84
C LEU A 89 -3.28 -10.46 5.47
N GLU A 90 -4.50 -10.96 5.38
CA GLU A 90 -5.08 -11.32 4.10
C GLU A 90 -5.54 -10.04 3.37
N ALA A 91 -5.06 -9.87 2.14
CA ALA A 91 -5.49 -8.79 1.25
C ALA A 91 -6.51 -9.32 0.23
N ASP A 92 -6.72 -8.53 -0.82
CA ASP A 92 -7.53 -8.92 -1.97
C ASP A 92 -6.69 -9.60 -3.06
N THR A 93 -7.35 -10.04 -4.14
CA THR A 93 -6.72 -10.74 -5.25
C THR A 93 -5.79 -9.88 -6.11
N THR A 94 -5.71 -8.57 -5.87
CA THR A 94 -4.82 -7.69 -6.64
C THR A 94 -3.35 -8.01 -6.39
N ILE A 95 -3.00 -8.43 -5.15
CA ILE A 95 -1.60 -8.72 -4.78
C ILE A 95 -1.11 -10.04 -5.39
N PRO A 96 -1.78 -11.19 -5.25
CA PRO A 96 -1.36 -12.39 -5.96
C PRO A 96 -1.42 -12.24 -7.49
N SER A 97 -2.33 -11.39 -8.04
CA SER A 97 -2.31 -11.05 -9.45
C SER A 97 -1.04 -10.28 -9.83
N ASP A 98 -0.67 -9.26 -9.06
CA ASP A 98 0.56 -8.49 -9.28
C ASP A 98 1.82 -9.35 -9.12
N TYR A 99 1.80 -10.36 -8.24
CA TYR A 99 2.90 -11.33 -8.11
C TYR A 99 3.08 -12.17 -9.38
N ILE A 100 1.99 -12.63 -9.99
CA ILE A 100 2.05 -13.30 -11.30
C ILE A 100 2.63 -12.36 -12.36
N LEU A 101 2.16 -11.11 -12.40
CA LEU A 101 2.71 -10.10 -13.31
C LEU A 101 4.21 -9.88 -13.07
N LEU A 102 4.65 -9.81 -11.81
CA LEU A 102 6.07 -9.65 -11.47
C LEU A 102 6.93 -10.80 -11.98
N MET A 103 6.49 -12.04 -11.83
CA MET A 103 7.22 -13.21 -12.35
C MET A 103 7.38 -13.14 -13.88
N HIS A 104 6.31 -12.77 -14.59
CA HIS A 104 6.36 -12.58 -16.05
C HIS A 104 7.22 -11.38 -16.46
N PHE A 105 7.17 -10.28 -15.70
CA PHE A 105 8.02 -9.11 -15.93
C PHE A 105 9.51 -9.45 -15.79
N LEU A 106 9.86 -10.26 -14.81
CA LEU A 106 11.22 -10.71 -14.57
C LEU A 106 11.68 -11.81 -15.55
N GLY A 107 10.75 -12.39 -16.31
CA GLY A 107 11.03 -13.56 -17.16
C GLY A 107 11.41 -14.82 -16.36
N LYS A 108 10.97 -14.90 -15.11
CA LYS A 108 11.28 -15.98 -14.16
C LYS A 108 9.99 -16.50 -13.52
N VAL A 109 9.23 -17.25 -14.29
CA VAL A 109 7.97 -17.81 -13.81
C VAL A 109 8.23 -19.09 -13.04
N ASP A 110 7.91 -19.08 -11.74
CA ASP A 110 7.77 -20.28 -10.93
C ASP A 110 6.33 -20.82 -11.15
N TYR A 111 6.23 -21.84 -11.98
CA TYR A 111 4.94 -22.40 -12.39
C TYR A 111 4.15 -23.00 -11.22
N GLU A 112 4.82 -23.53 -10.19
CA GLU A 112 4.15 -24.09 -9.02
C GLU A 112 3.57 -22.96 -8.14
N LYS A 113 4.32 -21.92 -7.88
CA LYS A 113 3.83 -20.73 -7.18
C LYS A 113 2.71 -20.05 -7.97
N GLN A 114 2.87 -19.92 -9.30
CA GLN A 114 1.83 -19.35 -10.17
C GLN A 114 0.54 -20.17 -10.09
N ARG A 115 0.62 -21.51 -10.16
CA ARG A 115 -0.54 -22.40 -10.05
C ARG A 115 -1.28 -22.18 -8.74
N LYS A 116 -0.56 -22.12 -7.62
CA LYS A 116 -1.14 -21.88 -6.29
C LYS A 116 -1.78 -20.50 -6.17
N ALA A 117 -1.15 -19.46 -6.73
CA ALA A 117 -1.71 -18.11 -6.77
C ALA A 117 -2.99 -18.06 -7.62
N VAL A 118 -2.99 -18.76 -8.75
CA VAL A 118 -4.18 -18.91 -9.61
C VAL A 118 -5.30 -19.61 -8.87
N ASN A 119 -5.02 -20.69 -8.13
CA ASN A 119 -6.05 -21.38 -7.34
C ASN A 119 -6.70 -20.44 -6.32
N TYR A 120 -5.91 -19.60 -5.64
CA TYR A 120 -6.44 -18.58 -4.75
C TYR A 120 -7.31 -17.57 -5.50
N ILE A 121 -6.83 -17.03 -6.63
CA ILE A 121 -7.58 -16.05 -7.43
C ILE A 121 -8.92 -16.60 -7.90
N ILE A 122 -8.97 -17.84 -8.40
CA ILE A 122 -10.20 -18.48 -8.87
C ILE A 122 -11.18 -18.70 -7.70
N ASP A 123 -10.68 -19.13 -6.55
CA ASP A 123 -11.49 -19.39 -5.37
C ASP A 123 -12.18 -18.12 -4.83
N GLN A 124 -11.54 -16.96 -4.99
CA GLN A 124 -12.07 -15.66 -4.57
C GLN A 124 -13.03 -15.02 -5.59
N GLN A 125 -13.35 -15.69 -6.72
CA GLN A 125 -14.27 -15.13 -7.70
C GLN A 125 -15.70 -15.06 -7.15
N LEU A 126 -16.30 -13.88 -7.20
CA LEU A 126 -17.70 -13.67 -6.78
C LEU A 126 -18.69 -14.34 -7.73
N HIS A 127 -19.93 -14.55 -7.28
CA HIS A 127 -21.01 -15.14 -8.08
C HIS A 127 -21.32 -14.35 -9.36
N ASP A 128 -21.13 -13.01 -9.34
CA ASP A 128 -21.31 -12.13 -10.50
C ASP A 128 -20.11 -12.12 -11.45
N GLY A 129 -19.10 -12.94 -11.17
CA GLY A 129 -17.92 -13.14 -12.00
C GLY A 129 -16.78 -12.14 -11.76
N GLY A 130 -16.98 -11.11 -10.93
CA GLY A 130 -15.94 -10.15 -10.57
C GLY A 130 -15.14 -10.57 -9.34
N TRP A 131 -14.26 -9.67 -8.88
CA TRP A 131 -13.52 -9.77 -7.61
C TRP A 131 -13.68 -8.48 -6.82
N ASN A 132 -13.76 -8.62 -5.50
CA ASN A 132 -13.83 -7.51 -4.56
C ASN A 132 -12.44 -7.11 -4.05
N ILE A 133 -12.39 -6.03 -3.27
CA ILE A 133 -11.17 -5.52 -2.60
C ILE A 133 -11.26 -5.56 -1.06
N TYR A 134 -12.33 -6.11 -0.52
CA TYR A 134 -12.50 -6.39 0.91
C TYR A 134 -13.58 -7.45 1.10
N HIS A 135 -13.49 -8.17 2.20
CA HIS A 135 -14.42 -9.27 2.51
C HIS A 135 -15.88 -8.84 2.45
N SER A 136 -16.71 -9.63 1.75
CA SER A 136 -18.13 -9.32 1.50
C SER A 136 -18.40 -8.01 0.74
N GLY A 137 -17.38 -7.38 0.15
CA GLY A 137 -17.53 -6.19 -0.67
C GLY A 137 -18.11 -6.50 -2.05
N PRO A 138 -18.59 -5.47 -2.78
CA PRO A 138 -19.02 -5.63 -4.17
C PRO A 138 -17.82 -5.86 -5.08
N ARG A 139 -18.09 -6.37 -6.30
CA ARG A 139 -17.07 -6.45 -7.35
C ARG A 139 -16.45 -5.07 -7.63
N GLU A 140 -15.13 -5.06 -7.86
CA GLU A 140 -14.37 -3.86 -8.19
C GLU A 140 -13.64 -4.06 -9.51
N ILE A 141 -13.68 -3.05 -10.38
CA ILE A 141 -13.20 -3.13 -11.75
C ILE A 141 -11.70 -3.41 -11.85
N SER A 142 -10.87 -2.78 -11.01
CA SER A 142 -9.42 -2.91 -11.07
C SER A 142 -8.95 -4.28 -10.57
N ALA A 143 -9.56 -4.78 -9.48
CA ALA A 143 -9.33 -6.13 -8.98
C ALA A 143 -9.71 -7.17 -10.05
N SER A 144 -10.89 -7.00 -10.67
CA SER A 144 -11.38 -7.93 -11.69
C SER A 144 -10.51 -7.94 -12.94
N VAL A 145 -10.05 -6.77 -13.41
CA VAL A 145 -9.14 -6.68 -14.57
C VAL A 145 -7.78 -7.30 -14.26
N LYS A 146 -7.21 -7.06 -13.06
CA LYS A 146 -5.93 -7.66 -12.66
C LYS A 146 -6.02 -9.19 -12.55
N ALA A 147 -7.07 -9.70 -11.88
CA ALA A 147 -7.31 -11.14 -11.77
C ALA A 147 -7.45 -11.78 -13.15
N TYR A 148 -8.29 -11.21 -14.02
CA TYR A 148 -8.46 -11.71 -15.39
C TYR A 148 -7.13 -11.74 -16.16
N PHE A 149 -6.33 -10.68 -16.06
CA PHE A 149 -5.03 -10.61 -16.74
C PHE A 149 -4.04 -11.63 -16.18
N ALA A 150 -3.96 -11.81 -14.88
CA ALA A 150 -3.10 -12.83 -14.25
C ALA A 150 -3.48 -14.24 -14.71
N LEU A 151 -4.78 -14.54 -14.81
CA LEU A 151 -5.29 -15.82 -15.32
C LEU A 151 -4.94 -16.02 -16.81
N LYS A 152 -5.03 -14.96 -17.63
CA LYS A 152 -4.59 -15.02 -19.05
C LYS A 152 -3.09 -15.27 -19.18
N LEU A 153 -2.25 -14.64 -18.33
CA LEU A 153 -0.80 -14.89 -18.28
C LEU A 153 -0.49 -16.33 -17.86
N ALA A 154 -1.30 -16.89 -16.97
CA ALA A 154 -1.17 -18.28 -16.54
C ALA A 154 -1.67 -19.29 -17.60
N GLY A 155 -2.17 -18.82 -18.75
CA GLY A 155 -2.55 -19.66 -19.89
C GLY A 155 -4.03 -20.04 -19.98
N TYR A 156 -4.89 -19.48 -19.12
CA TYR A 156 -6.32 -19.79 -19.17
C TYR A 156 -7.00 -19.15 -20.38
N SER A 157 -7.84 -19.95 -21.05
CA SER A 157 -8.61 -19.51 -22.20
C SER A 157 -9.74 -18.56 -21.78
N ALA A 158 -10.02 -17.54 -22.58
CA ALA A 158 -11.22 -16.71 -22.41
C ALA A 158 -12.54 -17.51 -22.52
N LEU A 159 -12.49 -18.73 -23.06
CA LEU A 159 -13.64 -19.61 -23.20
C LEU A 159 -13.96 -20.44 -21.93
N GLU A 160 -13.10 -20.43 -20.94
CA GLU A 160 -13.38 -21.06 -19.66
C GLU A 160 -14.60 -20.42 -18.99
N PRO A 161 -15.51 -21.20 -18.37
CA PRO A 161 -16.74 -20.66 -17.82
C PRO A 161 -16.53 -19.51 -16.80
N PHE A 162 -15.53 -19.61 -15.95
CA PHE A 162 -15.21 -18.56 -14.96
C PHE A 162 -14.59 -17.33 -15.65
N MET A 163 -13.83 -17.49 -16.73
CA MET A 163 -13.29 -16.38 -17.53
C MET A 163 -14.40 -15.65 -18.30
N GLN A 164 -15.37 -16.37 -18.83
CA GLN A 164 -16.54 -15.75 -19.48
C GLN A 164 -17.38 -14.94 -18.50
N ARG A 165 -17.59 -15.45 -17.26
CA ARG A 165 -18.27 -14.70 -16.20
C ARG A 165 -17.48 -13.43 -15.84
N ALA A 166 -16.16 -13.54 -15.72
CA ALA A 166 -15.28 -12.41 -15.43
C ALA A 166 -15.30 -11.36 -16.55
N GLN A 167 -15.20 -11.77 -17.80
CA GLN A 167 -15.31 -10.88 -18.95
C GLN A 167 -16.63 -10.09 -18.94
N LYS A 168 -17.77 -10.81 -18.76
CA LYS A 168 -19.09 -10.18 -18.69
C LYS A 168 -19.14 -9.15 -17.57
N SER A 169 -18.69 -9.52 -16.37
CA SER A 169 -18.65 -8.64 -15.20
C SER A 169 -17.81 -7.38 -15.44
N ILE A 170 -16.62 -7.52 -16.04
CA ILE A 170 -15.74 -6.39 -16.39
C ILE A 170 -16.39 -5.46 -17.41
N LEU A 171 -17.01 -6.00 -18.45
CA LEU A 171 -17.69 -5.21 -19.47
C LEU A 171 -18.89 -4.43 -18.90
N GLU A 172 -19.68 -5.04 -18.01
CA GLU A 172 -20.79 -4.39 -17.29
C GLU A 172 -20.31 -3.23 -16.41
N MET A 173 -19.12 -3.35 -15.79
CA MET A 173 -18.48 -2.26 -15.02
C MET A 173 -17.85 -1.17 -15.90
N GLY A 174 -17.90 -1.29 -17.23
CA GLY A 174 -17.41 -0.29 -18.18
C GLY A 174 -16.07 -0.62 -18.84
N GLY A 175 -15.65 -1.89 -18.79
CA GLY A 175 -14.49 -2.44 -19.49
C GLY A 175 -13.14 -1.99 -18.90
N ILE A 176 -12.06 -2.49 -19.50
CA ILE A 176 -10.67 -2.31 -19.03
C ILE A 176 -10.28 -0.85 -18.82
N MET A 177 -10.86 0.08 -19.57
CA MET A 177 -10.54 1.51 -19.48
C MET A 177 -11.10 2.20 -18.20
N LYS A 178 -11.97 1.53 -17.45
CA LYS A 178 -12.47 2.03 -16.16
C LYS A 178 -11.56 1.65 -14.99
N ALA A 179 -10.63 0.72 -15.19
CA ALA A 179 -9.66 0.39 -14.15
C ALA A 179 -8.88 1.63 -13.67
N ASN A 180 -8.39 1.60 -12.43
CA ASN A 180 -7.64 2.68 -11.84
C ASN A 180 -6.27 2.88 -12.52
N CYS A 181 -5.56 3.94 -12.15
CA CYS A 181 -4.30 4.29 -12.80
C CYS A 181 -3.18 3.28 -12.53
N PHE A 182 -3.11 2.66 -11.35
CA PHE A 182 -2.08 1.66 -11.05
C PHE A 182 -2.26 0.42 -11.92
N THR A 183 -3.49 -0.08 -12.02
CA THR A 183 -3.81 -1.19 -12.94
C THR A 183 -3.41 -0.84 -14.37
N LYS A 184 -3.71 0.37 -14.85
CA LYS A 184 -3.33 0.81 -16.19
C LYS A 184 -1.82 0.90 -16.40
N ILE A 185 -1.05 1.30 -15.37
CA ILE A 185 0.42 1.29 -15.46
C ILE A 185 0.92 -0.14 -15.70
N TYR A 186 0.46 -1.09 -14.92
CA TYR A 186 0.87 -2.49 -15.08
C TYR A 186 0.43 -3.06 -16.43
N LEU A 187 -0.78 -2.78 -16.87
CA LEU A 187 -1.24 -3.16 -18.20
C LEU A 187 -0.42 -2.51 -19.32
N ALA A 188 0.04 -1.27 -19.15
CA ALA A 188 0.88 -0.58 -20.12
C ALA A 188 2.30 -1.19 -20.19
N ILE A 189 2.86 -1.63 -19.06
CA ILE A 189 4.13 -2.38 -19.02
C ILE A 189 4.05 -3.63 -19.91
N PHE A 190 2.89 -4.30 -19.95
CA PHE A 190 2.66 -5.48 -20.77
C PHE A 190 2.00 -5.19 -22.12
N GLY A 191 1.96 -3.94 -22.56
CA GLY A 191 1.41 -3.55 -23.84
C GLY A 191 -0.11 -3.70 -24.00
N GLN A 192 -0.85 -4.05 -22.93
CA GLN A 192 -2.30 -4.28 -22.99
C GLN A 192 -3.13 -3.00 -23.02
N VAL A 193 -2.59 -1.88 -22.57
CA VAL A 193 -3.14 -0.54 -22.79
C VAL A 193 -2.03 0.40 -23.23
N ASP A 194 -2.40 1.47 -23.95
CA ASP A 194 -1.44 2.49 -24.35
C ASP A 194 -0.97 3.32 -23.14
N TRP A 195 0.31 3.74 -23.15
CA TRP A 195 0.86 4.64 -22.13
C TRP A 195 0.13 5.99 -22.04
N GLN A 196 -0.62 6.39 -23.07
CA GLN A 196 -1.51 7.53 -23.01
C GLN A 196 -2.67 7.37 -22.01
N ALA A 197 -3.02 6.13 -21.64
CA ALA A 197 -4.01 5.86 -20.60
C ALA A 197 -3.48 6.09 -19.18
N VAL A 198 -2.16 6.19 -19.02
CA VAL A 198 -1.45 6.40 -17.76
C VAL A 198 -1.29 7.90 -17.51
N PRO A 199 -1.53 8.42 -16.30
CA PRO A 199 -1.28 9.84 -15.99
C PRO A 199 0.22 10.18 -16.07
N ALA A 200 0.52 11.44 -16.33
CA ALA A 200 1.89 11.93 -16.26
C ALA A 200 2.39 11.97 -14.81
N VAL A 201 3.57 11.42 -14.59
CA VAL A 201 4.28 11.42 -13.30
C VAL A 201 5.71 11.84 -13.56
N PRO A 202 5.95 13.14 -13.76
CA PRO A 202 7.29 13.60 -14.10
C PRO A 202 8.25 13.35 -12.94
N ALA A 203 9.38 12.71 -13.23
CA ALA A 203 10.43 12.46 -12.24
C ALA A 203 10.95 13.76 -11.60
N GLU A 204 10.77 14.88 -12.26
CA GLU A 204 11.16 16.22 -11.81
C GLU A 204 10.47 16.65 -10.50
N MET A 205 9.36 16.02 -10.12
CA MET A 205 8.70 16.29 -8.83
C MET A 205 9.64 16.12 -7.63
N ILE A 206 10.65 15.26 -7.74
CA ILE A 206 11.64 15.05 -6.68
C ILE A 206 12.61 16.23 -6.52
N LEU A 207 12.69 17.13 -7.49
CA LEU A 207 13.56 18.32 -7.45
C LEU A 207 12.91 19.48 -6.71
N PHE A 208 11.61 19.47 -6.52
CA PHE A 208 10.92 20.53 -5.82
C PHE A 208 11.29 20.55 -4.32
N PRO A 209 11.49 21.73 -3.74
CA PRO A 209 11.77 21.84 -2.32
C PRO A 209 10.57 21.40 -1.47
N ALA A 210 10.84 20.96 -0.26
CA ALA A 210 9.78 20.69 0.72
C ALA A 210 8.95 21.98 0.96
N GLY A 211 7.63 21.83 0.99
CA GLY A 211 6.70 22.98 1.09
C GLY A 211 6.19 23.50 -0.25
N PHE A 212 6.78 23.11 -1.38
CA PHE A 212 6.19 23.39 -2.68
C PHE A 212 5.06 22.43 -2.97
N TYR A 213 3.91 22.91 -3.41
CA TYR A 213 2.66 22.13 -3.55
C TYR A 213 2.81 20.80 -4.33
N PHE A 214 3.67 20.75 -5.34
CA PHE A 214 3.94 19.53 -6.12
C PHE A 214 5.19 18.78 -5.67
N SER A 215 5.73 19.10 -4.49
CA SER A 215 6.85 18.34 -3.94
C SER A 215 6.41 16.92 -3.54
N ILE A 216 7.28 15.94 -3.69
CA ILE A 216 7.04 14.59 -3.17
C ILE A 216 6.82 14.59 -1.65
N TYR A 217 7.34 15.58 -0.93
CA TYR A 217 7.18 15.72 0.52
C TYR A 217 5.82 16.27 0.96
N GLU A 218 4.96 16.68 0.02
CA GLU A 218 3.55 16.98 0.28
C GLU A 218 2.67 15.71 0.22
N MET A 219 3.22 14.58 -0.20
CA MET A 219 2.57 13.28 -0.17
C MET A 219 2.89 12.54 1.13
N SER A 220 2.03 11.60 1.53
CA SER A 220 2.36 10.68 2.62
C SER A 220 3.61 9.87 2.29
N TYR A 221 4.28 9.35 3.32
CA TYR A 221 5.49 8.55 3.15
C TYR A 221 5.27 7.36 2.19
N TRP A 222 4.19 6.61 2.39
CA TRP A 222 3.88 5.47 1.53
C TRP A 222 3.60 5.87 0.08
N SER A 223 2.93 7.01 -0.11
CA SER A 223 2.72 7.55 -1.47
C SER A 223 4.06 7.89 -2.14
N ARG A 224 5.02 8.46 -1.40
CA ARG A 224 6.38 8.70 -1.93
C ARG A 224 7.07 7.40 -2.33
N CYS A 225 7.02 6.39 -1.45
CA CYS A 225 7.61 5.08 -1.72
C CYS A 225 7.01 4.38 -2.96
N ILE A 226 5.75 4.67 -3.29
CA ILE A 226 5.10 4.16 -4.50
C ILE A 226 5.44 5.02 -5.72
N VAL A 227 5.35 6.36 -5.59
CA VAL A 227 5.40 7.30 -6.72
C VAL A 227 6.82 7.48 -7.26
N VAL A 228 7.84 7.53 -6.38
CA VAL A 228 9.23 7.75 -6.79
C VAL A 228 9.73 6.65 -7.73
N PRO A 229 9.65 5.35 -7.38
CA PRO A 229 10.04 4.29 -8.32
C PRO A 229 9.14 4.23 -9.56
N LEU A 230 7.83 4.48 -9.42
CA LEU A 230 6.95 4.54 -10.58
C LEU A 230 7.32 5.65 -11.56
N SER A 231 7.79 6.81 -11.10
CA SER A 231 8.24 7.88 -11.99
C SER A 231 9.40 7.45 -12.88
N ILE A 232 10.30 6.60 -12.38
CA ILE A 232 11.38 5.98 -13.14
C ILE A 232 10.81 5.01 -14.19
N ALA A 233 9.93 4.09 -13.77
CA ALA A 233 9.33 3.11 -14.66
C ALA A 233 8.48 3.78 -15.77
N ILE A 234 7.72 4.84 -15.45
CA ILE A 234 6.92 5.60 -16.41
C ILE A 234 7.80 6.36 -17.41
N ASP A 235 8.97 6.90 -16.98
CA ASP A 235 9.93 7.51 -17.89
C ASP A 235 10.51 6.50 -18.89
N LYS A 236 10.84 5.30 -18.41
CA LYS A 236 11.44 4.24 -19.22
C LYS A 236 10.45 3.52 -20.12
N LYS A 237 9.16 3.52 -19.78
CA LYS A 237 8.08 2.87 -20.53
C LYS A 237 8.43 1.44 -20.93
N PRO A 238 8.77 0.54 -19.98
CA PRO A 238 9.11 -0.83 -20.33
C PRO A 238 7.97 -1.49 -21.09
N HIS A 239 8.32 -2.43 -21.99
CA HIS A 239 7.35 -3.20 -22.76
C HIS A 239 7.72 -4.69 -22.72
N ILE A 240 6.93 -5.46 -21.99
CA ILE A 240 7.07 -6.91 -21.89
C ILE A 240 6.13 -7.56 -22.90
N LYS A 241 6.70 -8.33 -23.80
CA LYS A 241 5.93 -9.04 -24.84
C LYS A 241 5.30 -10.30 -24.25
N VAL A 242 4.00 -10.29 -24.06
CA VAL A 242 3.19 -11.44 -23.63
C VAL A 242 2.10 -11.80 -24.65
N GLY A 243 2.10 -11.13 -25.80
CA GLY A 243 1.07 -11.16 -26.83
C GLY A 243 0.33 -9.84 -26.87
N ASP A 244 0.34 -9.21 -28.04
CA ASP A 244 -0.48 -8.03 -28.29
C ASP A 244 -1.95 -8.48 -28.23
N ASP A 245 -2.84 -7.67 -27.73
CA ASP A 245 -4.29 -7.94 -27.64
C ASP A 245 -4.72 -9.13 -26.76
N LEU A 246 -3.90 -9.53 -25.76
CA LEU A 246 -4.28 -10.61 -24.84
C LEU A 246 -5.59 -10.30 -24.08
N LEU A 247 -5.93 -9.02 -23.93
CA LEU A 247 -7.12 -8.51 -23.23
C LEU A 247 -8.09 -7.76 -24.16
N LYS A 248 -8.03 -7.97 -25.47
CA LYS A 248 -8.89 -7.27 -26.45
C LYS A 248 -10.38 -7.39 -26.15
N GLU A 249 -10.79 -8.53 -25.60
CA GLU A 249 -12.17 -8.83 -25.27
C GLU A 249 -12.72 -8.02 -24.07
N LEU A 250 -11.87 -7.29 -23.34
CA LEU A 250 -12.26 -6.43 -22.23
C LEU A 250 -12.51 -4.96 -22.64
N TYR A 251 -12.34 -4.63 -23.91
CA TYR A 251 -12.59 -3.30 -24.44
C TYR A 251 -14.04 -3.15 -24.91
N LEU A 252 -14.70 -2.06 -24.51
CA LEU A 252 -16.04 -1.71 -25.01
C LEU A 252 -16.05 -1.16 -26.43
N VAL A 253 -14.90 -0.62 -26.86
CA VAL A 253 -14.68 -0.11 -28.22
C VAL A 253 -13.32 -0.60 -28.70
N PRO A 254 -13.08 -0.78 -30.00
CA PRO A 254 -11.77 -1.15 -30.53
C PRO A 254 -10.68 -0.25 -29.94
N ARG A 255 -9.53 -0.84 -29.62
CA ARG A 255 -8.42 -0.16 -28.93
C ARG A 255 -7.98 1.12 -29.64
N GLU A 256 -7.98 1.14 -30.97
CA GLU A 256 -7.62 2.27 -31.82
C GLU A 256 -8.60 3.45 -31.72
N LYS A 257 -9.83 3.17 -31.23
CA LYS A 257 -10.89 4.18 -31.05
C LYS A 257 -11.01 4.68 -29.62
N VAL A 258 -10.11 4.20 -28.72
CA VAL A 258 -10.14 4.62 -27.32
C VAL A 258 -9.71 6.07 -27.18
N PHE A 259 -10.54 6.86 -26.51
CA PHE A 259 -10.24 8.27 -26.23
C PHE A 259 -9.63 8.40 -24.83
N TYR A 260 -8.36 8.78 -24.76
CA TYR A 260 -7.58 8.80 -23.50
C TYR A 260 -7.72 10.08 -22.68
N ARG A 261 -8.29 11.17 -23.24
CA ARG A 261 -8.44 12.44 -22.52
C ARG A 261 -9.66 12.44 -21.60
N ILE A 262 -9.51 13.03 -20.42
CA ILE A 262 -10.64 13.27 -19.51
C ILE A 262 -11.40 14.51 -20.00
N LYS A 263 -12.73 14.38 -20.09
CA LYS A 263 -13.58 15.54 -20.33
C LYS A 263 -13.56 16.46 -19.10
N ARG A 264 -13.37 17.76 -19.33
CA ARG A 264 -13.56 18.80 -18.29
C ARG A 264 -15.02 18.84 -17.87
N ASN A 265 -15.27 19.11 -16.60
CA ASN A 265 -16.62 19.47 -16.17
C ASN A 265 -16.93 20.90 -16.64
N GLN A 266 -18.11 21.10 -17.25
CA GLN A 266 -18.53 22.40 -17.79
C GLN A 266 -18.78 23.47 -16.72
N ALA A 267 -18.87 23.12 -15.45
CA ALA A 267 -19.17 24.03 -14.36
C ALA A 267 -17.92 24.48 -13.61
N GLY A 268 -17.37 25.65 -13.95
CA GLY A 268 -16.52 26.50 -13.12
C GLY A 268 -15.08 26.03 -12.85
N LEU A 269 -14.32 26.88 -12.18
CA LEU A 269 -13.02 26.64 -11.59
C LEU A 269 -13.16 25.63 -10.42
N ARG A 270 -13.09 24.35 -10.69
CA ARG A 270 -13.01 23.30 -9.66
C ARG A 270 -11.59 22.73 -9.64
N TRP A 271 -11.11 22.36 -8.49
CA TRP A 271 -9.83 21.68 -8.28
C TRP A 271 -9.61 20.53 -9.26
N ARG A 272 -10.68 19.78 -9.59
CA ARG A 272 -10.63 18.74 -10.61
C ARG A 272 -10.16 19.25 -11.98
N ASN A 273 -10.66 20.40 -12.46
CA ASN A 273 -10.25 20.96 -13.74
C ASN A 273 -8.78 21.44 -13.69
N PHE A 274 -8.35 22.03 -12.57
CA PHE A 274 -6.96 22.39 -12.35
C PHE A 274 -6.02 21.18 -12.52
N PHE A 275 -6.37 20.03 -11.93
CA PHE A 275 -5.54 18.83 -12.07
C PHE A 275 -5.62 18.18 -13.45
N ILE A 276 -6.74 18.29 -14.15
CA ILE A 276 -6.84 17.89 -15.57
C ILE A 276 -5.93 18.75 -16.44
N ASP A 277 -5.87 20.05 -16.17
CA ASP A 277 -5.01 20.98 -16.89
C ASP A 277 -3.53 20.75 -16.53
N ALA A 278 -3.22 20.50 -15.26
CA ALA A 278 -1.89 20.12 -14.82
C ALA A 278 -1.42 18.79 -15.45
N ASP A 279 -2.27 17.74 -15.48
CA ASP A 279 -1.96 16.49 -16.18
C ASP A 279 -1.71 16.75 -17.68
N SER A 280 -2.51 17.60 -18.30
CA SER A 280 -2.35 17.96 -19.72
C SER A 280 -1.05 18.71 -19.99
N PHE A 281 -0.65 19.61 -19.08
CA PHE A 281 0.63 20.31 -19.12
C PHE A 281 1.80 19.33 -18.93
N PHE A 282 1.74 18.48 -17.92
CA PHE A 282 2.79 17.48 -17.68
C PHE A 282 2.91 16.47 -18.81
N ARG A 283 1.81 16.03 -19.41
CA ARG A 283 1.84 15.17 -20.61
C ARG A 283 2.52 15.82 -21.79
N ARG A 284 2.31 17.13 -21.98
CA ARG A 284 3.00 17.89 -23.03
C ARG A 284 4.48 18.01 -22.75
N TYR A 285 4.85 18.25 -21.49
CA TYR A 285 6.23 18.27 -21.06
C TYR A 285 6.89 16.87 -21.24
N GLU A 286 6.20 15.79 -20.89
CA GLU A 286 6.68 14.41 -21.06
C GLU A 286 7.01 14.04 -22.51
N GLN A 287 6.39 14.70 -23.49
CA GLN A 287 6.72 14.50 -24.91
C GLN A 287 8.08 15.10 -25.27
N HIS A 288 8.47 16.20 -24.64
CA HIS A 288 9.70 16.93 -24.91
C HIS A 288 10.36 17.43 -23.62
N PRO A 289 10.81 16.52 -22.72
CA PRO A 289 11.40 16.92 -21.46
C PRO A 289 12.75 17.58 -21.66
N ILE A 290 13.10 18.49 -20.77
CA ILE A 290 14.45 19.11 -20.75
C ILE A 290 15.43 18.03 -20.26
N LYS A 291 16.19 17.46 -21.20
CA LYS A 291 17.03 16.27 -20.98
C LYS A 291 17.99 16.38 -19.78
N PHE A 292 18.56 17.55 -19.54
CA PHE A 292 19.45 17.75 -18.40
C PHE A 292 18.70 17.66 -17.07
N ILE A 293 17.54 18.34 -16.95
CA ILE A 293 16.71 18.32 -15.75
C ILE A 293 16.16 16.92 -15.49
N ARG A 294 15.66 16.25 -16.55
CA ARG A 294 15.17 14.87 -16.47
C ARG A 294 16.25 13.92 -15.94
N ARG A 295 17.48 14.02 -16.46
CA ARG A 295 18.60 13.18 -16.01
C ARG A 295 18.94 13.43 -14.55
N MET A 296 18.93 14.68 -14.12
CA MET A 296 19.16 15.05 -12.71
C MET A 296 18.04 14.51 -11.81
N ALA A 297 16.80 14.63 -12.23
CA ALA A 297 15.63 14.11 -11.51
C ALA A 297 15.67 12.59 -11.35
N LEU A 298 15.94 11.86 -12.43
CA LEU A 298 16.05 10.40 -12.40
C LEU A 298 17.17 9.93 -11.46
N LYS A 299 18.36 10.56 -11.51
CA LYS A 299 19.45 10.26 -10.58
C LYS A 299 19.07 10.51 -9.12
N LYS A 300 18.34 11.60 -8.86
CA LYS A 300 17.87 11.91 -7.49
C LYS A 300 16.79 10.92 -7.04
N ALA A 301 15.88 10.51 -7.94
CA ALA A 301 14.84 9.51 -7.66
C ALA A 301 15.46 8.14 -7.39
N GLU A 302 16.43 7.71 -8.19
CA GLU A 302 17.20 6.48 -7.99
C GLU A 302 17.91 6.49 -6.64
N LYS A 303 18.66 7.57 -6.32
CA LYS A 303 19.34 7.70 -5.04
C LYS A 303 18.36 7.65 -3.87
N TRP A 304 17.27 8.42 -3.93
CA TRP A 304 16.24 8.42 -2.90
C TRP A 304 15.67 7.00 -2.67
N MET A 305 15.31 6.31 -3.74
CA MET A 305 14.80 4.94 -3.69
C MET A 305 15.79 3.99 -3.02
N LEU A 306 17.08 4.01 -3.42
CA LEU A 306 18.10 3.15 -2.85
C LEU A 306 18.39 3.44 -1.37
N ASP A 307 18.44 4.71 -1.00
CA ASP A 307 18.62 5.12 0.40
C ASP A 307 17.50 4.54 1.29
N HIS A 308 16.26 4.51 0.80
CA HIS A 308 15.09 4.04 1.55
C HIS A 308 14.90 2.51 1.51
N VAL A 309 15.41 1.82 0.50
CA VAL A 309 15.42 0.35 0.44
C VAL A 309 16.24 -0.26 1.57
N ASN A 310 17.36 0.37 1.92
CA ASN A 310 18.37 -0.24 2.82
C ASN A 310 17.99 -0.20 4.32
N LYS A 311 16.99 0.62 4.70
CA LYS A 311 16.66 0.90 6.10
C LYS A 311 15.19 0.66 6.47
N SER A 312 14.46 0.01 5.61
CA SER A 312 13.10 -0.45 5.83
C SER A 312 12.96 -1.90 5.36
N GLY A 313 12.08 -2.67 5.90
CA GLY A 313 11.83 -4.06 5.50
C GLY A 313 11.26 -4.14 4.07
N GLY A 314 12.07 -3.81 3.07
CA GLY A 314 11.65 -3.44 1.72
C GLY A 314 11.25 -1.97 1.62
N LEU A 315 11.15 -1.42 0.41
CA LEU A 315 10.80 -0.01 0.22
C LEU A 315 9.43 0.27 0.83
N GLY A 316 9.41 1.11 1.88
CA GLY A 316 8.21 1.43 2.64
C GLY A 316 7.55 0.24 3.34
N ALA A 317 8.15 -0.97 3.26
CA ALA A 317 7.66 -2.25 3.79
C ALA A 317 6.22 -2.61 3.37
N ILE A 318 5.77 -2.12 2.21
CA ILE A 318 4.45 -2.40 1.63
C ILE A 318 4.58 -2.93 0.21
N TRP A 319 3.72 -3.87 -0.15
CA TRP A 319 3.73 -4.54 -1.46
C TRP A 319 3.88 -3.59 -2.66
N PRO A 320 3.04 -2.54 -2.83
CA PRO A 320 3.11 -1.71 -4.05
C PRO A 320 4.42 -0.93 -4.18
N ALA A 321 5.07 -0.57 -3.08
CA ALA A 321 6.35 0.13 -3.13
C ALA A 321 7.48 -0.85 -3.46
N ILE A 322 7.45 -2.06 -2.87
CA ILE A 322 8.44 -3.11 -3.13
C ILE A 322 8.42 -3.49 -4.63
N ILE A 323 7.26 -3.84 -5.18
CA ILE A 323 7.15 -4.24 -6.59
C ILE A 323 7.56 -3.11 -7.55
N ASN A 324 7.15 -1.87 -7.26
CA ASN A 324 7.51 -0.72 -8.10
C ASN A 324 9.02 -0.42 -8.06
N SER A 325 9.68 -0.64 -6.92
CA SER A 325 11.14 -0.52 -6.83
C SER A 325 11.86 -1.57 -7.66
N ILE A 326 11.34 -2.79 -7.72
CA ILE A 326 11.85 -3.86 -8.58
C ILE A 326 11.70 -3.46 -10.06
N PHE A 327 10.52 -2.96 -10.45
CA PHE A 327 10.31 -2.45 -11.81
C PHE A 327 11.29 -1.34 -12.16
N ALA A 328 11.47 -0.35 -11.27
CA ALA A 328 12.39 0.75 -11.47
C ALA A 328 13.84 0.28 -11.63
N MET A 329 14.32 -0.58 -10.74
CA MET A 329 15.69 -1.13 -10.82
C MET A 329 15.91 -1.92 -12.12
N LYS A 330 14.95 -2.73 -12.54
CA LYS A 330 15.04 -3.45 -13.83
C LYS A 330 15.01 -2.50 -15.04
N CYS A 331 14.23 -1.41 -14.98
CA CYS A 331 14.24 -0.36 -16.00
C CYS A 331 15.54 0.45 -16.04
N LEU A 332 16.34 0.43 -14.98
CA LEU A 332 17.66 1.04 -14.87
C LEU A 332 18.79 0.02 -15.13
N ASP A 333 18.47 -1.17 -15.65
CA ASP A 333 19.40 -2.24 -16.00
C ASP A 333 20.24 -2.77 -14.81
N TYR A 334 19.68 -2.73 -13.60
CA TYR A 334 20.33 -3.32 -12.43
C TYR A 334 20.55 -4.83 -12.63
N PRO A 335 21.77 -5.32 -12.39
CA PRO A 335 22.06 -6.74 -12.49
C PRO A 335 21.29 -7.54 -11.43
N GLU A 336 20.98 -8.78 -11.74
CA GLU A 336 20.15 -9.64 -10.86
C GLU A 336 20.73 -9.87 -9.47
N ASN A 337 22.05 -9.84 -9.35
CA ASN A 337 22.76 -9.98 -8.09
C ASN A 337 22.97 -8.66 -7.34
N HIS A 338 22.41 -7.55 -7.82
CA HIS A 338 22.57 -6.27 -7.12
C HIS A 338 21.91 -6.35 -5.73
N PRO A 339 22.62 -5.96 -4.65
CA PRO A 339 22.14 -6.15 -3.28
C PRO A 339 20.75 -5.59 -3.01
N ALA A 340 20.43 -4.39 -3.52
CA ALA A 340 19.12 -3.77 -3.34
C ALA A 340 18.02 -4.58 -4.04
N LEU A 341 18.25 -5.07 -5.27
CA LEU A 341 17.26 -5.89 -5.98
C LEU A 341 17.04 -7.23 -5.27
N VAL A 342 18.12 -7.88 -4.85
CA VAL A 342 18.04 -9.14 -4.07
C VAL A 342 17.30 -8.93 -2.76
N SER A 343 17.52 -7.81 -2.07
CA SER A 343 16.78 -7.47 -0.85
C SER A 343 15.28 -7.34 -1.11
N GLN A 344 14.88 -6.62 -2.16
CA GLN A 344 13.45 -6.46 -2.48
C GLN A 344 12.79 -7.79 -2.86
N LEU A 345 13.47 -8.65 -3.62
CA LEU A 345 12.96 -9.98 -3.96
C LEU A 345 12.81 -10.88 -2.73
N LYS A 346 13.71 -10.76 -1.74
CA LYS A 346 13.55 -11.46 -0.45
C LYS A 346 12.33 -10.95 0.32
N GLU A 347 12.05 -9.66 0.30
CA GLU A 347 10.84 -9.12 0.95
C GLU A 347 9.56 -9.60 0.24
N VAL A 348 9.56 -9.71 -1.09
CA VAL A 348 8.45 -10.36 -1.82
C VAL A 348 8.19 -11.78 -1.30
N GLU A 349 9.25 -12.59 -1.15
CA GLU A 349 9.12 -13.96 -0.65
C GLU A 349 8.60 -14.02 0.79
N ARG A 350 8.95 -13.06 1.65
CA ARG A 350 8.47 -12.99 3.04
C ARG A 350 6.99 -12.68 3.16
N LEU A 351 6.40 -12.03 2.15
CA LEU A 351 4.98 -11.71 2.14
C LEU A 351 4.11 -12.88 1.68
N ILE A 352 4.70 -13.96 1.16
CA ILE A 352 3.97 -15.12 0.68
C ILE A 352 3.41 -15.94 1.84
N VAL A 353 2.12 -16.27 1.74
CA VAL A 353 1.43 -17.20 2.63
C VAL A 353 0.96 -18.39 1.81
N TYR A 354 1.22 -19.60 2.33
CA TYR A 354 0.75 -20.85 1.74
C TYR A 354 -0.40 -21.41 2.56
N GLU A 355 -1.50 -21.72 1.90
CA GLU A 355 -2.68 -22.37 2.50
C GLU A 355 -3.08 -23.55 1.65
N GLY A 356 -2.60 -24.75 2.02
CA GLY A 356 -2.80 -25.97 1.24
C GLY A 356 -2.28 -25.83 -0.18
N ASP A 357 -3.18 -25.88 -1.16
CA ASP A 357 -2.89 -25.75 -2.60
C ASP A 357 -3.07 -24.32 -3.13
N LYS A 358 -3.14 -23.35 -2.25
CA LYS A 358 -3.27 -21.93 -2.55
C LYS A 358 -2.06 -21.14 -2.09
N LEU A 359 -1.84 -20.01 -2.71
CA LEU A 359 -0.84 -19.01 -2.36
C LEU A 359 -1.46 -17.63 -2.49
N TYR A 360 -1.32 -16.83 -1.45
CA TYR A 360 -1.58 -15.39 -1.51
C TYR A 360 -0.44 -14.61 -0.87
N LEU A 361 -0.44 -13.29 -1.00
CA LEU A 361 0.58 -12.45 -0.41
C LEU A 361 -0.07 -11.39 0.49
N GLN A 362 0.61 -11.12 1.59
CA GLN A 362 0.25 -10.04 2.49
C GLN A 362 0.60 -8.69 1.86
N PRO A 363 -0.18 -7.61 2.12
CA PRO A 363 0.15 -6.27 1.65
C PRO A 363 1.36 -5.68 2.39
N CYS A 364 1.53 -6.07 3.64
CA CYS A 364 2.60 -5.73 4.57
C CYS A 364 2.51 -6.66 5.78
N VAL A 365 3.39 -6.47 6.76
CA VAL A 365 3.32 -7.10 8.08
C VAL A 365 3.38 -6.01 9.16
N SER A 366 2.70 -6.21 10.28
CA SER A 366 2.52 -5.20 11.34
C SER A 366 2.97 -5.66 12.74
N PRO A 367 4.17 -6.24 12.89
CA PRO A 367 4.57 -6.84 14.16
C PRO A 367 4.60 -5.86 15.33
N VAL A 368 4.87 -4.58 15.11
CA VAL A 368 4.85 -3.58 16.19
C VAL A 368 3.42 -3.33 16.67
N TRP A 369 2.49 -3.13 15.77
CA TRP A 369 1.07 -2.96 16.10
C TRP A 369 0.49 -4.23 16.70
N ASP A 370 0.73 -5.38 16.08
CA ASP A 370 0.23 -6.67 16.57
C ASP A 370 0.72 -6.96 17.98
N THR A 371 2.00 -6.64 18.27
CA THR A 371 2.57 -6.81 19.61
C THR A 371 1.94 -5.86 20.62
N ALA A 372 1.75 -4.59 20.27
CA ALA A 372 1.11 -3.62 21.16
C ALA A 372 -0.34 -4.03 21.46
N TRP A 373 -1.11 -4.41 20.44
CA TRP A 373 -2.49 -4.88 20.60
C TRP A 373 -2.58 -6.19 21.39
N ALA A 374 -1.66 -7.15 21.17
CA ALA A 374 -1.63 -8.38 21.93
C ALA A 374 -1.35 -8.13 23.43
N ILE A 375 -0.41 -7.21 23.74
CA ILE A 375 -0.14 -6.81 25.14
C ILE A 375 -1.41 -6.23 25.76
N ILE A 376 -2.06 -5.27 25.10
CA ILE A 376 -3.29 -4.63 25.60
C ILE A 376 -4.38 -5.68 25.81
N ALA A 377 -4.63 -6.54 24.82
CA ALA A 377 -5.66 -7.56 24.92
C ALA A 377 -5.42 -8.55 26.06
N LEU A 378 -4.17 -8.97 26.28
CA LEU A 378 -3.81 -9.85 27.38
C LEU A 378 -3.98 -9.16 28.74
N GLN A 379 -3.58 -7.88 28.88
CA GLN A 379 -3.77 -7.12 30.12
C GLN A 379 -5.24 -6.90 30.44
N GLU A 380 -6.03 -6.46 29.46
CA GLU A 380 -7.48 -6.25 29.61
C GLU A 380 -8.24 -7.56 29.92
N SER A 381 -7.70 -8.70 29.51
CA SER A 381 -8.24 -10.02 29.84
C SER A 381 -7.75 -10.59 31.17
N GLY A 382 -7.02 -9.81 31.99
CA GLY A 382 -6.62 -10.15 33.32
C GLY A 382 -5.20 -10.72 33.51
N ILE A 383 -4.38 -10.70 32.46
CA ILE A 383 -2.96 -11.10 32.57
C ILE A 383 -2.16 -9.96 33.18
N HIS A 384 -1.50 -10.24 34.33
CA HIS A 384 -0.73 -9.23 35.02
C HIS A 384 0.50 -8.77 34.21
N ASN A 385 0.83 -7.49 34.31
CA ASN A 385 1.94 -6.86 33.59
C ASN A 385 3.33 -7.46 33.87
N THR A 386 3.52 -8.15 34.99
CA THR A 386 4.74 -8.89 35.31
C THR A 386 4.85 -10.25 34.64
N HIS A 387 3.86 -10.66 33.85
CA HIS A 387 3.92 -11.94 33.13
C HIS A 387 5.12 -11.94 32.18
N PRO A 388 5.96 -13.01 32.17
CA PRO A 388 7.19 -13.04 31.37
C PRO A 388 6.98 -12.75 29.88
N ALA A 389 5.86 -13.23 29.30
CA ALA A 389 5.51 -12.98 27.91
C ALA A 389 5.32 -11.48 27.62
N LEU A 390 4.61 -10.75 28.50
CA LEU A 390 4.38 -9.32 28.36
C LEU A 390 5.66 -8.50 28.57
N GLN A 391 6.49 -8.90 29.54
CA GLN A 391 7.79 -8.25 29.78
C GLN A 391 8.72 -8.38 28.57
N LYS A 392 8.78 -9.57 27.98
CA LYS A 392 9.59 -9.84 26.79
C LYS A 392 9.13 -9.03 25.59
N ALA A 393 7.82 -8.98 25.35
CA ALA A 393 7.21 -8.20 24.29
C ALA A 393 7.42 -6.69 24.48
N GLY A 394 7.29 -6.18 25.69
CA GLY A 394 7.56 -4.78 26.04
C GLY A 394 9.02 -4.39 25.76
N GLN A 395 9.97 -5.25 26.12
CA GLN A 395 11.39 -5.03 25.78
C GLN A 395 11.63 -5.00 24.27
N TRP A 396 10.97 -5.89 23.52
CA TRP A 396 11.05 -5.90 22.06
C TRP A 396 10.51 -4.59 21.46
N LEU A 397 9.35 -4.10 21.94
CA LEU A 397 8.78 -2.81 21.49
C LEU A 397 9.71 -1.64 21.81
N LEU A 398 10.28 -1.58 23.00
CA LEU A 398 11.24 -0.52 23.38
C LEU A 398 12.46 -0.53 22.45
N GLY A 399 12.90 -1.70 22.00
CA GLY A 399 13.97 -1.84 21.02
C GLY A 399 13.61 -1.38 19.60
N LYS A 400 12.31 -1.11 19.32
CA LYS A 400 11.82 -0.62 18.03
C LYS A 400 11.57 0.89 17.99
N GLU A 401 11.78 1.60 19.08
CA GLU A 401 11.64 3.03 19.13
C GLU A 401 12.62 3.74 18.16
N VAL A 402 12.09 4.60 17.31
CA VAL A 402 12.87 5.44 16.40
C VAL A 402 13.36 6.67 17.14
N ARG A 403 14.68 6.80 17.29
CA ARG A 403 15.34 7.90 18.01
C ARG A 403 16.22 8.78 17.10
N HIS A 404 15.90 8.84 15.83
CA HIS A 404 16.63 9.67 14.86
C HIS A 404 15.66 10.34 13.88
N PHE A 405 16.12 11.42 13.30
CA PHE A 405 15.33 12.18 12.32
C PHE A 405 15.32 11.46 10.98
N GLY A 406 14.13 11.30 10.42
CA GLY A 406 13.88 10.77 9.09
C GLY A 406 13.11 11.78 8.22
N ASP A 407 12.54 11.31 7.12
CA ASP A 407 11.73 12.12 6.20
C ASP A 407 10.58 12.88 6.87
N TRP A 408 10.02 12.33 7.94
CA TRP A 408 8.94 12.93 8.72
C TRP A 408 9.34 14.29 9.33
N ALA A 409 10.62 14.45 9.69
CA ALA A 409 11.13 15.68 10.31
C ALA A 409 11.10 16.89 9.37
N LEU A 410 10.94 16.68 8.06
CA LEU A 410 10.77 17.77 7.11
C LEU A 410 9.45 18.54 7.33
N LYS A 411 8.46 17.91 7.94
CA LYS A 411 7.14 18.48 8.19
C LYS A 411 6.82 18.65 9.68
N CYS A 412 7.43 17.87 10.54
CA CYS A 412 7.22 17.92 12.00
C CYS A 412 8.43 18.56 12.67
N LYS A 413 8.19 19.63 13.42
CA LYS A 413 9.21 20.26 14.25
C LYS A 413 9.10 19.64 15.65
N VAL A 414 9.96 18.69 15.95
CA VAL A 414 10.11 18.11 17.29
C VAL A 414 11.57 18.28 17.71
N GLU A 415 11.80 18.44 19.00
CA GLU A 415 13.14 18.61 19.56
C GLU A 415 13.87 17.27 19.65
N GLU A 416 13.15 16.22 20.08
CA GLU A 416 13.67 14.87 20.19
C GLU A 416 12.81 13.89 19.39
N PRO A 417 13.43 13.06 18.53
CA PRO A 417 12.72 12.04 17.79
C PRO A 417 12.31 10.91 18.74
N SER A 418 11.05 10.51 18.68
CA SER A 418 10.50 9.33 19.32
C SER A 418 9.27 8.87 18.52
N GLY A 419 9.01 7.57 18.54
CA GLY A 419 7.84 6.96 17.90
C GLY A 419 8.16 5.57 17.37
N TRP A 420 7.15 4.89 16.89
CA TRP A 420 7.26 3.54 16.36
C TRP A 420 6.71 3.46 14.95
N TYR A 421 7.28 2.61 14.13
CA TYR A 421 6.74 2.16 12.86
C TYR A 421 5.89 0.90 13.08
N PHE A 422 5.02 0.55 12.15
CA PHE A 422 4.19 -0.66 12.30
C PHE A 422 4.94 -1.96 11.88
N GLN A 423 5.96 -1.87 11.03
CA GLN A 423 6.69 -2.98 10.43
C GLN A 423 7.82 -3.51 11.36
N TYR A 424 8.70 -4.35 10.81
CA TYR A 424 9.93 -4.79 11.49
C TYR A 424 11.02 -3.72 11.55
N ALA A 425 11.10 -2.87 10.54
CA ALA A 425 12.05 -1.76 10.43
C ALA A 425 11.51 -0.68 9.49
N ASN A 426 11.58 0.58 9.89
CA ASN A 426 11.38 1.74 9.04
C ASN A 426 11.95 2.98 9.71
N GLU A 427 13.23 3.26 9.48
CA GLU A 427 13.92 4.38 10.11
C GLU A 427 13.47 5.76 9.57
N PHE A 428 12.75 5.80 8.46
CA PHE A 428 12.39 7.05 7.80
C PHE A 428 11.07 7.64 8.27
N TYR A 429 10.19 6.80 8.83
CA TYR A 429 8.85 7.24 9.19
C TYR A 429 8.27 6.42 10.35
N PRO A 430 8.38 6.91 11.60
CA PRO A 430 7.58 6.37 12.69
C PRO A 430 6.10 6.63 12.40
N ASP A 431 5.29 5.65 12.66
CA ASP A 431 3.85 5.68 12.49
C ASP A 431 3.24 5.84 13.88
N THR A 432 2.55 6.93 14.10
CA THR A 432 2.09 7.34 15.45
C THR A 432 0.58 7.28 15.58
N ASP A 433 -0.08 6.41 14.81
CA ASP A 433 -1.54 6.24 14.95
C ASP A 433 -1.98 5.74 16.32
#